data_9668b6ff9be5479cccd0d880799676ce
#
_entry.id   9668b6ff9be5479cccd0d880799676ce
#
_cell.length_a   1.000
_cell.length_b   1.000
_cell.length_c   1.000
_cell.angle_alpha   90.00
_cell.angle_beta   90.00
_cell.angle_gamma   90.00
#
_symmetry.space_group_name_H-M   'P 1'
#
loop_
_entity.id
_entity.type
_entity.pdbx_description
1 polymer ?
#
loop_
_entity_poly.entity_id
_entity_poly.type
_entity_poly.pdbx_seq_one_letter_code
_entity_poly.pdbx_strand_id
1 'polypeptide(L)'
;MKRLVKLPLFWPCATLLLLIAINAIMNPGFLALTWRDGHLYGNLIDILNRAAPLALVSAGMTLVIAARGLDISVGAVVAIAAAVAAVVIGDTSNLGFAIGAALAVALLCGLWNGALVVGVGMQPIIATLILMVAGRGVAQLITGGQILTVYYAPYDFIGNGFLLGLPFAAVLAAAVIALLYLLLTLTPLGLFIRAIGLNPVASLIAGVRARPITVCLYAFCGLMAGLAGLIISSNVKSADANNAGQLLELDAILAVTLGGTALTGGKFSLTGTVIGALIIQTLTSTIYSLGVPPEVNLVFKAALIFVVMLLQSPDFRASLKRIAIRPPETSGDRP
;
A
#
# COMPACT_ATOMS: atom_id res chain seq x y z
N MET A 1 -23.74 3.36 -20.90
CA MET A 1 -22.30 3.05 -21.00
C MET A 1 -21.38 4.28 -20.88
N LYS A 2 -21.56 5.40 -21.64
CA LYS A 2 -20.66 6.58 -21.59
C LYS A 2 -20.57 7.28 -20.22
N ARG A 3 -21.57 7.20 -19.34
CA ARG A 3 -21.54 7.78 -17.97
C ARG A 3 -20.76 6.92 -16.97
N LEU A 4 -20.84 5.58 -17.05
CA LEU A 4 -20.14 4.64 -16.16
C LEU A 4 -18.61 4.72 -16.33
N VAL A 5 -18.13 4.84 -17.56
CA VAL A 5 -16.69 4.94 -17.89
C VAL A 5 -16.04 6.23 -17.34
N LYS A 6 -16.84 7.24 -16.96
CA LYS A 6 -16.39 8.50 -16.35
C LYS A 6 -16.27 8.43 -14.82
N LEU A 7 -16.74 7.35 -14.18
CA LEU A 7 -16.59 7.18 -12.74
C LEU A 7 -15.10 6.90 -12.40
N PRO A 8 -14.54 7.56 -11.40
CA PRO A 8 -13.11 7.44 -11.06
C PRO A 8 -12.71 6.00 -10.68
N LEU A 9 -13.64 5.23 -10.10
CA LEU A 9 -13.40 3.84 -9.69
C LEU A 9 -13.65 2.80 -10.78
N PHE A 10 -14.20 3.20 -11.93
CA PHE A 10 -14.56 2.25 -13.00
C PHE A 10 -13.34 1.44 -13.48
N TRP A 11 -12.24 2.13 -13.78
CA TRP A 11 -11.05 1.48 -14.35
C TRP A 11 -10.33 0.57 -13.33
N PRO A 12 -10.09 0.98 -12.07
CA PRO A 12 -9.58 0.08 -11.05
C PRO A 12 -10.44 -1.17 -10.85
N CYS A 13 -11.76 -1.01 -10.74
CA CYS A 13 -12.67 -2.14 -10.59
C CYS A 13 -12.64 -3.07 -11.83
N ALA A 14 -12.65 -2.50 -13.04
CA ALA A 14 -12.60 -3.28 -14.27
C ALA A 14 -11.29 -4.08 -14.39
N THR A 15 -10.17 -3.48 -14.00
CA THR A 15 -8.85 -4.15 -13.97
C THR A 15 -8.85 -5.31 -12.98
N LEU A 16 -9.36 -5.09 -11.76
CA LEU A 16 -9.44 -6.15 -10.75
C LEU A 16 -10.32 -7.31 -11.21
N LEU A 17 -11.50 -7.00 -11.74
CA LEU A 17 -12.42 -8.03 -12.27
C LEU A 17 -11.81 -8.81 -13.44
N LEU A 18 -11.10 -8.12 -14.33
CA LEU A 18 -10.38 -8.76 -15.44
C LEU A 18 -9.31 -9.72 -14.93
N LEU A 19 -8.50 -9.31 -13.95
CA LEU A 19 -7.47 -10.16 -13.34
C LEU A 19 -8.09 -11.39 -12.67
N ILE A 20 -9.17 -11.21 -11.91
CA ILE A 20 -9.89 -12.31 -11.28
C ILE A 20 -10.45 -13.28 -12.36
N ALA A 21 -11.03 -12.75 -13.43
CA ALA A 21 -11.55 -13.57 -14.53
C ALA A 21 -10.44 -14.36 -15.24
N ILE A 22 -9.30 -13.75 -15.52
CA ILE A 22 -8.13 -14.43 -16.11
C ILE A 22 -7.68 -15.58 -15.19
N ASN A 23 -7.54 -15.32 -13.90
CA ASN A 23 -7.14 -16.36 -12.93
C ASN A 23 -8.17 -17.49 -12.82
N ALA A 24 -9.46 -17.18 -12.88
CA ALA A 24 -10.52 -18.19 -12.83
C ALA A 24 -10.53 -19.09 -14.09
N ILE A 25 -10.16 -18.55 -15.25
CA ILE A 25 -10.03 -19.31 -16.49
C ILE A 25 -8.78 -20.18 -16.47
N MET A 26 -7.65 -19.65 -15.97
CA MET A 26 -6.36 -20.37 -15.93
C MET A 26 -6.34 -21.46 -14.84
N ASN A 27 -7.01 -21.22 -13.72
CA ASN A 27 -7.08 -22.15 -12.60
C ASN A 27 -8.53 -22.37 -12.17
N PRO A 28 -9.15 -23.50 -12.57
CA PRO A 28 -10.56 -23.77 -12.24
C PRO A 28 -10.89 -23.78 -10.73
N GLY A 29 -9.88 -24.00 -9.87
CA GLY A 29 -10.02 -23.94 -8.42
C GLY A 29 -9.85 -22.55 -7.80
N PHE A 30 -9.56 -21.51 -8.61
CA PHE A 30 -9.23 -20.16 -8.10
C PHE A 30 -10.36 -19.53 -7.29
N LEU A 31 -11.60 -19.71 -7.74
CA LEU A 31 -12.80 -19.17 -7.06
C LEU A 31 -13.36 -20.13 -5.99
N ALA A 32 -12.77 -21.30 -5.82
CA ALA A 32 -13.24 -22.25 -4.84
C ALA A 32 -13.02 -21.73 -3.42
N LEU A 33 -14.12 -21.64 -2.68
CA LEU A 33 -14.12 -21.32 -1.25
C LEU A 33 -14.46 -22.59 -0.49
N THR A 34 -13.62 -22.98 0.43
CA THR A 34 -13.84 -24.13 1.31
C THR A 34 -13.99 -23.66 2.75
N TRP A 35 -15.02 -24.19 3.42
CA TRP A 35 -15.23 -23.96 4.84
C TRP A 35 -14.67 -25.15 5.62
N ARG A 36 -13.62 -24.94 6.42
CA ARG A 36 -13.02 -25.98 7.27
C ARG A 36 -12.77 -25.42 8.66
N ASP A 37 -13.10 -26.19 9.68
CA ASP A 37 -12.83 -25.86 11.10
C ASP A 37 -13.32 -24.45 11.51
N GLY A 38 -14.46 -24.00 10.94
CA GLY A 38 -14.98 -22.66 11.21
C GLY A 38 -14.29 -21.52 10.47
N HIS A 39 -13.42 -21.81 9.51
CA HIS A 39 -12.64 -20.83 8.75
C HIS A 39 -12.86 -20.96 7.25
N LEU A 40 -12.81 -19.83 6.55
CA LEU A 40 -12.83 -19.73 5.09
C LEU A 40 -11.42 -19.87 4.53
N TYR A 41 -11.25 -20.80 3.60
CA TYR A 41 -10.00 -21.01 2.85
C TYR A 41 -10.27 -20.88 1.35
N GLY A 42 -9.27 -20.42 0.62
CA GLY A 42 -9.30 -20.28 -0.84
C GLY A 42 -8.36 -19.19 -1.33
N ASN A 43 -8.03 -19.21 -2.62
CA ASN A 43 -7.08 -18.25 -3.19
C ASN A 43 -7.51 -16.79 -2.98
N LEU A 44 -8.80 -16.49 -3.03
CA LEU A 44 -9.32 -15.14 -2.77
C LEU A 44 -9.09 -14.71 -1.32
N ILE A 45 -9.22 -15.64 -0.37
CA ILE A 45 -8.98 -15.38 1.05
C ILE A 45 -7.49 -15.15 1.31
N ASP A 46 -6.61 -15.93 0.66
CA ASP A 46 -5.17 -15.75 0.73
C ASP A 46 -4.73 -14.42 0.13
N ILE A 47 -5.33 -14.01 -0.98
CA ILE A 47 -5.10 -12.69 -1.59
C ILE A 47 -5.50 -11.58 -0.61
N LEU A 48 -6.65 -11.67 0.05
CA LEU A 48 -7.09 -10.69 1.05
C LEU A 48 -6.11 -10.61 2.23
N ASN A 49 -5.67 -11.75 2.75
CA ASN A 49 -4.71 -11.80 3.84
C ASN A 49 -3.38 -11.13 3.47
N ARG A 50 -2.82 -11.51 2.33
CA ARG A 50 -1.55 -10.97 1.82
C ARG A 50 -1.65 -9.52 1.35
N ALA A 51 -2.83 -9.04 0.95
CA ALA A 51 -3.07 -7.65 0.59
C ALA A 51 -3.17 -6.72 1.82
N ALA A 52 -3.46 -7.25 3.02
CA ALA A 52 -3.70 -6.45 4.21
C ALA A 52 -2.53 -5.51 4.56
N PRO A 53 -1.25 -5.96 4.63
CA PRO A 53 -0.12 -5.07 4.89
C PRO A 53 0.03 -3.98 3.84
N LEU A 54 -0.09 -4.34 2.55
CA LEU A 54 0.00 -3.40 1.45
C LEU A 54 -1.14 -2.36 1.50
N ALA A 55 -2.36 -2.79 1.80
CA ALA A 55 -3.51 -1.90 1.91
C ALA A 55 -3.35 -0.88 3.05
N LEU A 56 -2.82 -1.30 4.21
CA LEU A 56 -2.52 -0.42 5.34
C LEU A 56 -1.48 0.64 4.96
N VAL A 57 -0.33 0.21 4.42
CA VAL A 57 0.74 1.14 3.99
C VAL A 57 0.23 2.08 2.91
N SER A 58 -0.51 1.56 1.92
CA SER A 58 -1.09 2.36 0.84
C SER A 58 -2.12 3.36 1.35
N ALA A 59 -2.90 3.03 2.40
CA ALA A 59 -3.83 3.96 3.02
C ALA A 59 -3.09 5.14 3.68
N GLY A 60 -2.00 4.88 4.42
CA GLY A 60 -1.11 5.91 4.96
C GLY A 60 -0.49 6.77 3.85
N MET A 61 0.09 6.13 2.84
CA MET A 61 0.70 6.77 1.68
C MET A 61 -0.29 7.65 0.91
N THR A 62 -1.55 7.24 0.79
CA THR A 62 -2.62 8.02 0.13
C THR A 62 -2.75 9.41 0.75
N LEU A 63 -2.73 9.50 2.08
CA LEU A 63 -2.88 10.78 2.77
C LEU A 63 -1.63 11.66 2.60
N VAL A 64 -0.45 11.08 2.66
CA VAL A 64 0.81 11.80 2.45
C VAL A 64 0.88 12.34 1.02
N ILE A 65 0.57 11.51 0.01
CA ILE A 65 0.53 11.92 -1.40
C ILE A 65 -0.55 12.98 -1.63
N ALA A 66 -1.74 12.83 -1.03
CA ALA A 66 -2.81 13.80 -1.13
C ALA A 66 -2.39 15.20 -0.65
N ALA A 67 -1.47 15.29 0.34
CA ALA A 67 -0.89 16.52 0.84
C ALA A 67 0.40 16.97 0.10
N ARG A 68 0.70 16.43 -1.10
CA ARG A 68 1.94 16.64 -1.89
C ARG A 68 3.22 16.12 -1.26
N GLY A 69 3.11 15.19 -0.31
CA GLY A 69 4.24 14.47 0.23
C GLY A 69 4.47 13.15 -0.50
N LEU A 70 5.57 12.49 -0.14
CA LEU A 70 5.86 11.12 -0.51
C LEU A 70 6.66 10.51 0.62
N ASP A 71 6.36 9.27 1.01
CA ASP A 71 7.09 8.56 2.06
C ASP A 71 7.63 7.23 1.53
N ILE A 72 8.87 7.25 1.06
CA ILE A 72 9.53 6.05 0.56
C ILE A 72 10.22 5.24 1.68
N SER A 73 10.15 5.69 2.95
CA SER A 73 10.75 4.98 4.07
C SER A 73 9.89 3.86 4.64
N VAL A 74 8.63 3.73 4.20
CA VAL A 74 7.66 2.80 4.79
C VAL A 74 8.16 1.36 4.83
N GLY A 75 8.91 0.90 3.81
CA GLY A 75 9.52 -0.43 3.82
C GLY A 75 10.57 -0.62 4.90
N ALA A 76 11.37 0.41 5.19
CA ALA A 76 12.33 0.39 6.28
C ALA A 76 11.64 0.45 7.65
N VAL A 77 10.56 1.22 7.78
CA VAL A 77 9.75 1.28 9.00
C VAL A 77 9.07 -0.07 9.29
N VAL A 78 8.59 -0.76 8.26
CA VAL A 78 8.10 -2.16 8.35
C VAL A 78 9.17 -3.07 8.94
N ALA A 79 10.41 -3.00 8.43
CA ALA A 79 11.51 -3.82 8.94
C ALA A 79 11.90 -3.47 10.38
N ILE A 80 11.94 -2.19 10.75
CA ILE A 80 12.20 -1.75 12.11
C ILE A 80 11.13 -2.26 13.07
N ALA A 81 9.84 -2.11 12.72
CA ALA A 81 8.73 -2.55 13.56
C ALA A 81 8.75 -4.08 13.75
N ALA A 82 9.03 -4.84 12.69
CA ALA A 82 9.19 -6.29 12.75
C ALA A 82 10.36 -6.70 13.65
N ALA A 83 11.52 -6.04 13.51
CA ALA A 83 12.71 -6.29 14.31
C ALA A 83 12.46 -6.01 15.81
N VAL A 84 11.88 -4.85 16.13
CA VAL A 84 11.54 -4.47 17.52
C VAL A 84 10.56 -5.47 18.13
N ALA A 85 9.49 -5.85 17.40
CA ALA A 85 8.53 -6.82 17.89
C ALA A 85 9.19 -8.18 18.20
N ALA A 86 10.05 -8.68 17.29
CA ALA A 86 10.71 -9.95 17.45
C ALA A 86 11.66 -9.97 18.67
N VAL A 87 12.47 -8.93 18.85
CA VAL A 87 13.38 -8.82 20.00
C VAL A 87 12.57 -8.74 21.31
N VAL A 88 11.57 -7.85 21.36
CA VAL A 88 10.76 -7.68 22.58
C VAL A 88 10.00 -8.96 22.94
N ILE A 89 9.50 -9.72 21.98
CA ILE A 89 8.85 -11.02 22.23
C ILE A 89 9.87 -12.03 22.74
N GLY A 90 11.06 -12.07 22.14
CA GLY A 90 12.14 -12.96 22.58
C GLY A 90 12.56 -12.72 24.04
N ASP A 91 12.64 -11.45 24.44
CA ASP A 91 13.09 -11.06 25.78
C ASP A 91 11.98 -11.14 26.85
N THR A 92 10.73 -10.80 26.49
CA THR A 92 9.67 -10.59 27.50
C THR A 92 8.50 -11.57 27.39
N SER A 93 8.33 -12.22 26.24
CA SER A 93 7.14 -13.03 25.93
C SER A 93 5.82 -12.27 26.15
N ASN A 94 5.83 -10.95 25.98
CA ASN A 94 4.67 -10.07 26.21
C ASN A 94 4.20 -9.44 24.90
N LEU A 95 3.06 -9.92 24.39
CA LEU A 95 2.48 -9.45 23.14
C LEU A 95 2.14 -7.95 23.18
N GLY A 96 1.49 -7.49 24.25
CA GLY A 96 1.06 -6.09 24.37
C GLY A 96 2.23 -5.11 24.36
N PHE A 97 3.30 -5.47 25.07
CA PHE A 97 4.52 -4.66 25.10
C PHE A 97 5.24 -4.65 23.73
N ALA A 98 5.30 -5.81 23.05
CA ALA A 98 5.90 -5.91 21.72
C ALA A 98 5.16 -5.07 20.66
N ILE A 99 3.82 -5.16 20.64
CA ILE A 99 2.99 -4.34 19.74
C ILE A 99 3.18 -2.85 20.07
N GLY A 100 3.09 -2.49 21.35
CA GLY A 100 3.25 -1.11 21.79
C GLY A 100 4.61 -0.51 21.42
N ALA A 101 5.70 -1.26 21.65
CA ALA A 101 7.05 -0.84 21.30
C ALA A 101 7.24 -0.69 19.78
N ALA A 102 6.78 -1.66 18.99
CA ALA A 102 6.87 -1.62 17.54
C ALA A 102 6.09 -0.42 16.94
N LEU A 103 4.87 -0.18 17.42
CA LEU A 103 4.06 0.96 16.96
C LEU A 103 4.62 2.30 17.44
N ALA A 104 5.19 2.37 18.65
CA ALA A 104 5.82 3.59 19.16
C ALA A 104 7.04 3.97 18.31
N VAL A 105 7.90 3.00 17.95
CA VAL A 105 9.05 3.25 17.08
C VAL A 105 8.61 3.63 15.67
N ALA A 106 7.59 2.96 15.11
CA ALA A 106 7.03 3.30 13.81
C ALA A 106 6.43 4.72 13.78
N LEU A 107 5.72 5.12 14.85
CA LEU A 107 5.24 6.50 15.05
C LEU A 107 6.38 7.51 15.09
N LEU A 108 7.46 7.21 15.84
CA LEU A 108 8.64 8.07 15.92
C LEU A 108 9.32 8.23 14.56
N CYS A 109 9.42 7.17 13.76
CA CYS A 109 9.93 7.22 12.37
C CYS A 109 9.08 8.16 11.51
N GLY A 110 7.75 8.04 11.59
CA GLY A 110 6.84 8.93 10.85
C GLY A 110 6.93 10.38 11.33
N LEU A 111 7.00 10.62 12.64
CA LEU A 111 7.22 11.96 13.22
C LEU A 111 8.56 12.56 12.78
N TRP A 112 9.61 11.76 12.71
CA TRP A 112 10.93 12.17 12.20
C TRP A 112 10.84 12.68 10.76
N ASN A 113 10.20 11.91 9.86
CA ASN A 113 9.97 12.34 8.49
C ASN A 113 9.14 13.63 8.42
N GLY A 114 8.07 13.71 9.20
CA GLY A 114 7.25 14.90 9.30
C GLY A 114 8.02 16.13 9.78
N ALA A 115 8.91 15.95 10.77
CA ALA A 115 9.76 17.01 11.29
C ALA A 115 10.79 17.48 10.25
N LEU A 116 11.41 16.59 9.51
CA LEU A 116 12.35 16.94 8.43
C LEU A 116 11.66 17.70 7.29
N VAL A 117 10.49 17.22 6.86
CA VAL A 117 9.76 17.84 5.74
C VAL A 117 9.19 19.20 6.14
N VAL A 118 8.58 19.31 7.32
CA VAL A 118 7.82 20.51 7.73
C VAL A 118 8.66 21.43 8.59
N GLY A 119 9.50 20.90 9.49
CA GLY A 119 10.32 21.67 10.39
C GLY A 119 11.57 22.22 9.72
N VAL A 120 12.33 21.34 9.05
CA VAL A 120 13.56 21.70 8.33
C VAL A 120 13.26 22.25 6.93
N GLY A 121 12.12 21.89 6.32
CA GLY A 121 11.76 22.31 4.97
C GLY A 121 12.40 21.46 3.88
N MET A 122 12.79 20.21 4.19
CA MET A 122 13.40 19.30 3.22
C MET A 122 12.37 18.82 2.19
N GLN A 123 12.84 18.58 0.97
CA GLN A 123 12.00 17.93 -0.05
C GLN A 123 11.58 16.54 0.44
N PRO A 124 10.27 16.18 0.37
CA PRO A 124 9.73 14.93 0.91
C PRO A 124 10.51 13.66 0.53
N ILE A 125 10.85 13.52 -0.76
CA ILE A 125 11.60 12.37 -1.27
C ILE A 125 12.96 12.27 -0.60
N ILE A 126 13.69 13.38 -0.44
CA ILE A 126 15.03 13.39 0.18
C ILE A 126 14.95 13.05 1.66
N ALA A 127 14.00 13.65 2.39
CA ALA A 127 13.82 13.40 3.81
C ALA A 127 13.52 11.91 4.10
N THR A 128 12.59 11.32 3.33
CA THR A 128 12.19 9.92 3.54
C THR A 128 13.21 8.92 2.98
N LEU A 129 14.01 9.30 1.96
CA LEU A 129 15.13 8.49 1.47
C LEU A 129 16.20 8.31 2.55
N ILE A 130 16.49 9.35 3.33
CA ILE A 130 17.43 9.25 4.46
C ILE A 130 16.96 8.16 5.43
N LEU A 131 15.70 8.19 5.84
CA LEU A 131 15.15 7.16 6.74
C LEU A 131 15.05 5.79 6.07
N MET A 132 14.78 5.72 4.77
CA MET A 132 14.75 4.45 4.02
C MET A 132 16.10 3.73 4.14
N VAL A 133 17.21 4.45 3.92
CA VAL A 133 18.57 3.86 3.97
C VAL A 133 19.00 3.62 5.40
N ALA A 134 18.93 4.66 6.26
CA ALA A 134 19.33 4.56 7.66
C ALA A 134 18.46 3.56 8.44
N GLY A 135 17.15 3.57 8.21
CA GLY A 135 16.20 2.69 8.88
C GLY A 135 16.43 1.22 8.57
N ARG A 136 16.86 0.88 7.36
CA ARG A 136 17.26 -0.50 7.05
C ARG A 136 18.47 -0.93 7.87
N GLY A 137 19.47 -0.06 8.01
CA GLY A 137 20.61 -0.29 8.91
C GLY A 137 20.21 -0.40 10.39
N VAL A 138 19.29 0.44 10.85
CA VAL A 138 18.74 0.36 12.21
C VAL A 138 18.05 -0.98 12.46
N ALA A 139 17.24 -1.47 11.53
CA ALA A 139 16.60 -2.79 11.63
C ALA A 139 17.64 -3.92 11.74
N GLN A 140 18.71 -3.85 10.93
CA GLN A 140 19.83 -4.80 11.01
C GLN A 140 20.58 -4.73 12.35
N LEU A 141 20.82 -3.53 12.89
CA LEU A 141 21.44 -3.37 14.20
C LEU A 141 20.58 -3.97 15.32
N ILE A 142 19.25 -3.78 15.28
CA ILE A 142 18.31 -4.34 16.26
C ILE A 142 18.35 -5.88 16.24
N THR A 143 18.45 -6.48 15.06
CA THR A 143 18.46 -7.95 14.90
C THR A 143 19.87 -8.55 14.98
N GLY A 144 20.92 -7.73 15.16
CA GLY A 144 22.31 -8.19 15.05
C GLY A 144 22.67 -8.74 13.67
N GLY A 145 21.95 -8.33 12.62
CA GLY A 145 22.11 -8.82 11.26
C GLY A 145 21.57 -10.24 11.02
N GLN A 146 20.91 -10.83 12.02
CA GLN A 146 20.36 -12.19 11.94
C GLN A 146 18.87 -12.17 11.62
N ILE A 147 18.36 -13.28 11.07
CA ILE A 147 16.92 -13.51 10.96
C ILE A 147 16.42 -14.04 12.30
N LEU A 148 15.59 -13.24 12.99
CA LEU A 148 15.02 -13.64 14.28
C LEU A 148 13.72 -14.41 14.04
N THR A 149 13.69 -15.70 14.39
CA THR A 149 12.46 -16.50 14.36
C THR A 149 11.65 -16.29 15.63
N VAL A 150 10.33 -16.17 15.48
CA VAL A 150 9.40 -15.90 16.58
C VAL A 150 8.38 -17.03 16.69
N TYR A 151 8.57 -17.91 17.68
CA TYR A 151 7.65 -19.00 18.02
C TYR A 151 6.79 -18.62 19.23
N TYR A 152 5.89 -17.66 19.06
CA TYR A 152 4.98 -17.20 20.11
C TYR A 152 3.55 -17.18 19.57
N ALA A 153 2.72 -18.13 20.01
CA ALA A 153 1.38 -18.36 19.48
C ALA A 153 0.46 -17.11 19.47
N PRO A 154 0.45 -16.24 20.51
CA PRO A 154 -0.34 -15.02 20.45
C PRO A 154 0.12 -14.05 19.36
N TYR A 155 1.41 -14.03 19.02
CA TYR A 155 1.93 -13.22 17.93
C TYR A 155 1.57 -13.81 16.56
N ASP A 156 1.69 -15.13 16.41
CA ASP A 156 1.31 -15.86 15.20
C ASP A 156 -0.14 -15.58 14.78
N PHE A 157 -1.02 -15.35 15.75
CA PHE A 157 -2.43 -15.03 15.50
C PHE A 157 -2.61 -13.74 14.67
N ILE A 158 -1.70 -12.76 14.77
CA ILE A 158 -1.80 -11.49 14.03
C ILE A 158 -1.75 -11.71 12.51
N GLY A 159 -0.85 -12.59 12.05
CA GLY A 159 -0.67 -12.86 10.62
C GLY A 159 -1.45 -14.07 10.11
N ASN A 160 -1.57 -15.12 10.94
CA ASN A 160 -2.11 -16.41 10.54
C ASN A 160 -3.43 -16.78 11.23
N GLY A 161 -3.89 -15.98 12.21
CA GLY A 161 -5.15 -16.22 12.91
C GLY A 161 -6.39 -15.88 12.08
N PHE A 162 -7.55 -16.35 12.58
CA PHE A 162 -8.85 -16.10 11.98
C PHE A 162 -9.78 -15.42 12.97
N LEU A 163 -10.57 -14.48 12.50
CA LEU A 163 -11.62 -13.82 13.25
C LEU A 163 -12.92 -13.88 12.43
N LEU A 164 -14.00 -14.44 13.01
CA LEU A 164 -15.29 -14.63 12.32
C LEU A 164 -15.17 -15.41 11.00
N GLY A 165 -14.23 -16.35 10.92
CA GLY A 165 -13.97 -17.15 9.72
C GLY A 165 -13.12 -16.49 8.64
N LEU A 166 -12.70 -15.25 8.82
CA LEU A 166 -11.81 -14.51 7.91
C LEU A 166 -10.41 -14.33 8.52
N PRO A 167 -9.34 -14.19 7.70
CA PRO A 167 -8.00 -13.91 8.20
C PRO A 167 -7.97 -12.64 9.06
N PHE A 168 -7.37 -12.74 10.25
CA PHE A 168 -7.33 -11.63 11.19
C PHE A 168 -6.66 -10.38 10.60
N ALA A 169 -5.58 -10.54 9.84
CA ALA A 169 -4.89 -9.41 9.21
C ALA A 169 -5.79 -8.64 8.23
N ALA A 170 -6.63 -9.36 7.45
CA ALA A 170 -7.59 -8.73 6.54
C ALA A 170 -8.69 -7.97 7.30
N VAL A 171 -9.21 -8.56 8.38
CA VAL A 171 -10.22 -7.91 9.24
C VAL A 171 -9.64 -6.67 9.92
N LEU A 172 -8.41 -6.75 10.45
CA LEU A 172 -7.70 -5.64 11.06
C LEU A 172 -7.49 -4.49 10.05
N ALA A 173 -6.99 -4.81 8.86
CA ALA A 173 -6.80 -3.81 7.80
C ALA A 173 -8.12 -3.16 7.39
N ALA A 174 -9.17 -3.95 7.21
CA ALA A 174 -10.50 -3.43 6.88
C ALA A 174 -11.05 -2.51 7.98
N ALA A 175 -10.89 -2.88 9.26
CA ALA A 175 -11.33 -2.07 10.40
C ALA A 175 -10.57 -0.73 10.47
N VAL A 176 -9.24 -0.74 10.32
CA VAL A 176 -8.40 0.47 10.33
C VAL A 176 -8.76 1.38 9.14
N ILE A 177 -8.92 0.82 7.95
CA ILE A 177 -9.27 1.58 6.74
C ILE A 177 -10.70 2.14 6.85
N ALA A 178 -11.65 1.37 7.40
CA ALA A 178 -13.01 1.85 7.65
C ALA A 178 -13.02 3.01 8.67
N LEU A 179 -12.26 2.89 9.76
CA LEU A 179 -12.10 3.96 10.74
C LEU A 179 -11.50 5.22 10.11
N LEU A 180 -10.46 5.05 9.28
CA LEU A 180 -9.85 6.16 8.53
C LEU A 180 -10.86 6.80 7.57
N TYR A 181 -11.64 5.99 6.85
CA TYR A 181 -12.68 6.48 5.95
C TYR A 181 -13.73 7.30 6.70
N LEU A 182 -14.21 6.82 7.83
CA LEU A 182 -15.14 7.55 8.70
C LEU A 182 -14.53 8.87 9.19
N LEU A 183 -13.29 8.84 9.65
CA LEU A 183 -12.58 10.04 10.10
C LEU A 183 -12.44 11.09 8.98
N LEU A 184 -12.12 10.68 7.76
CA LEU A 184 -11.99 11.58 6.62
C LEU A 184 -13.33 12.13 6.11
N THR A 185 -14.43 11.40 6.30
CA THR A 185 -15.76 11.81 5.83
C THR A 185 -16.57 12.56 6.88
N LEU A 186 -16.45 12.19 8.15
CA LEU A 186 -17.20 12.80 9.25
C LEU A 186 -16.48 14.02 9.85
N THR A 187 -15.20 14.24 9.52
CA THR A 187 -14.45 15.39 10.03
C THR A 187 -13.95 16.29 8.87
N PRO A 188 -13.60 17.55 9.14
CA PRO A 188 -13.03 18.46 8.14
C PRO A 188 -11.65 18.03 7.63
N LEU A 189 -11.03 16.99 8.23
CA LEU A 189 -9.68 16.55 7.91
C LEU A 189 -9.51 16.22 6.43
N GLY A 190 -10.46 15.49 5.83
CA GLY A 190 -10.43 15.16 4.41
C GLY A 190 -10.46 16.40 3.50
N LEU A 191 -11.19 17.44 3.90
CA LEU A 191 -11.22 18.72 3.19
C LEU A 191 -9.89 19.44 3.32
N PHE A 192 -9.32 19.49 4.54
CA PHE A 192 -8.03 20.16 4.78
C PHE A 192 -6.89 19.51 4.01
N ILE A 193 -6.82 18.18 3.97
CA ILE A 193 -5.82 17.45 3.18
C ILE A 193 -5.92 17.81 1.70
N ARG A 194 -7.14 17.83 1.14
CA ARG A 194 -7.36 18.25 -0.26
C ARG A 194 -6.95 19.70 -0.51
N ALA A 195 -7.29 20.62 0.39
CA ALA A 195 -6.92 22.02 0.29
C ALA A 195 -5.39 22.21 0.29
N ILE A 196 -4.69 21.58 1.24
CA ILE A 196 -3.22 21.58 1.32
C ILE A 196 -2.61 21.06 0.03
N GLY A 197 -3.14 19.93 -0.48
CA GLY A 197 -2.64 19.32 -1.71
C GLY A 197 -2.94 20.12 -2.97
N LEU A 198 -4.03 20.89 -3.05
CA LEU A 198 -4.34 21.73 -4.20
C LEU A 198 -3.48 22.99 -4.22
N ASN A 199 -3.44 23.71 -3.11
CA ASN A 199 -2.64 24.93 -2.97
C ASN A 199 -2.31 25.20 -1.50
N PRO A 200 -1.07 24.88 -1.05
CA PRO A 200 -0.65 25.08 0.33
C PRO A 200 -0.72 26.54 0.79
N VAL A 201 -0.42 27.49 -0.11
CA VAL A 201 -0.44 28.93 0.21
C VAL A 201 -1.87 29.41 0.41
N ALA A 202 -2.77 29.08 -0.52
CA ALA A 202 -4.18 29.44 -0.39
C ALA A 202 -4.83 28.79 0.84
N SER A 203 -4.47 27.56 1.16
CA SER A 203 -4.97 26.86 2.36
C SER A 203 -4.52 27.54 3.65
N LEU A 204 -3.29 28.06 3.70
CA LEU A 204 -2.78 28.82 4.83
C LEU A 204 -3.54 30.14 5.01
N ILE A 205 -3.80 30.88 3.91
CA ILE A 205 -4.58 32.12 3.93
C ILE A 205 -6.01 31.85 4.42
N ALA A 206 -6.58 30.70 4.04
CA ALA A 206 -7.90 30.24 4.51
C ALA A 206 -7.90 29.75 5.97
N GLY A 207 -6.79 29.85 6.72
CA GLY A 207 -6.67 29.48 8.12
C GLY A 207 -6.38 28.00 8.38
N VAL A 208 -6.08 27.20 7.36
CA VAL A 208 -5.73 25.79 7.53
C VAL A 208 -4.29 25.68 8.04
N ARG A 209 -4.13 25.04 9.19
CA ARG A 209 -2.79 24.77 9.78
C ARG A 209 -2.09 23.62 9.06
N ALA A 210 -1.56 23.88 7.87
CA ALA A 210 -0.96 22.85 7.01
C ALA A 210 0.20 22.08 7.69
N ARG A 211 1.08 22.80 8.43
CA ARG A 211 2.27 22.20 9.07
C ARG A 211 1.94 21.04 10.01
N PRO A 212 1.15 21.22 11.11
CA PRO A 212 0.85 20.13 12.02
C PRO A 212 0.07 19.00 11.33
N ILE A 213 -0.85 19.32 10.42
CA ILE A 213 -1.57 18.30 9.65
C ILE A 213 -0.58 17.43 8.88
N THR A 214 0.35 18.01 8.13
CA THR A 214 1.35 17.24 7.37
C THR A 214 2.20 16.35 8.27
N VAL A 215 2.66 16.84 9.44
CA VAL A 215 3.39 16.01 10.42
C VAL A 215 2.54 14.82 10.87
N CYS A 216 1.26 15.05 11.21
CA CYS A 216 0.34 13.98 11.59
C CYS A 216 0.13 12.95 10.47
N LEU A 217 0.13 13.37 9.18
CA LEU A 217 0.00 12.44 8.06
C LEU A 217 1.22 11.51 7.93
N TYR A 218 2.44 12.04 8.10
CA TYR A 218 3.65 11.21 8.13
C TYR A 218 3.68 10.28 9.34
N ALA A 219 3.30 10.77 10.53
CA ALA A 219 3.18 9.97 11.74
C ALA A 219 2.17 8.81 11.55
N PHE A 220 1.01 9.11 10.95
CA PHE A 220 0.02 8.10 10.61
C PHE A 220 0.54 7.10 9.58
N CYS A 221 1.27 7.56 8.55
CA CYS A 221 1.89 6.68 7.55
C CYS A 221 2.89 5.72 8.22
N GLY A 222 3.71 6.22 9.15
CA GLY A 222 4.61 5.41 9.97
C GLY A 222 3.86 4.35 10.78
N LEU A 223 2.74 4.72 11.45
CA LEU A 223 1.89 3.76 12.18
C LEU A 223 1.34 2.66 11.27
N MET A 224 0.89 3.01 10.06
CA MET A 224 0.40 2.02 9.09
C MET A 224 1.51 1.07 8.63
N ALA A 225 2.73 1.58 8.45
CA ALA A 225 3.90 0.77 8.18
C ALA A 225 4.26 -0.13 9.37
N GLY A 226 4.14 0.36 10.61
CA GLY A 226 4.31 -0.45 11.82
C GLY A 226 3.33 -1.62 11.91
N LEU A 227 2.04 -1.36 11.69
CA LEU A 227 1.02 -2.42 11.64
C LEU A 227 1.32 -3.45 10.54
N ALA A 228 1.72 -3.00 9.35
CA ALA A 228 2.12 -3.88 8.26
C ALA A 228 3.34 -4.74 8.64
N GLY A 229 4.32 -4.16 9.36
CA GLY A 229 5.49 -4.88 9.86
C GLY A 229 5.14 -6.00 10.83
N LEU A 230 4.22 -5.74 11.76
CA LEU A 230 3.69 -6.75 12.69
C LEU A 230 2.98 -7.89 11.94
N ILE A 231 2.14 -7.59 10.95
CA ILE A 231 1.44 -8.59 10.16
C ILE A 231 2.42 -9.42 9.33
N ILE A 232 3.36 -8.78 8.62
CA ILE A 232 4.33 -9.47 7.75
C ILE A 232 5.21 -10.41 8.57
N SER A 233 5.81 -9.93 9.66
CA SER A 233 6.70 -10.74 10.50
C SER A 233 5.97 -11.85 11.24
N SER A 234 4.73 -11.61 11.65
CA SER A 234 3.86 -12.65 12.23
C SER A 234 3.50 -13.73 11.19
N ASN A 235 3.16 -13.34 9.97
CA ASN A 235 2.78 -14.26 8.90
C ASN A 235 3.93 -15.24 8.54
N VAL A 236 5.17 -14.72 8.45
CA VAL A 236 6.37 -15.54 8.17
C VAL A 236 7.06 -16.08 9.43
N LYS A 237 6.55 -15.76 10.63
CA LYS A 237 7.11 -16.16 11.94
C LYS A 237 8.58 -15.77 12.12
N SER A 238 8.98 -14.70 11.47
CA SER A 238 10.36 -14.19 11.54
C SER A 238 10.45 -12.71 11.24
N ALA A 239 11.48 -12.08 11.79
CA ALA A 239 11.89 -10.73 11.44
C ALA A 239 13.20 -10.80 10.65
N ASP A 240 13.10 -10.56 9.35
CA ASP A 240 14.22 -10.44 8.43
C ASP A 240 14.43 -8.96 8.10
N ALA A 241 15.44 -8.36 8.70
CA ALA A 241 15.72 -6.94 8.52
C ALA A 241 16.09 -6.58 7.07
N ASN A 242 16.56 -7.53 6.27
CA ASN A 242 16.94 -7.31 4.89
C ASN A 242 15.74 -7.35 3.94
N ASN A 243 14.85 -8.32 4.11
CA ASN A 243 13.78 -8.59 3.16
C ASN A 243 12.40 -8.10 3.61
N ALA A 244 12.17 -7.91 4.92
CA ALA A 244 10.88 -7.41 5.41
C ALA A 244 10.55 -6.04 4.81
N GLY A 245 9.41 -5.93 4.15
CA GLY A 245 8.95 -4.69 3.50
C GLY A 245 9.80 -4.23 2.31
N GLN A 246 10.62 -5.10 1.72
CA GLN A 246 11.42 -4.74 0.54
C GLN A 246 10.52 -4.40 -0.65
N LEU A 247 10.75 -3.23 -1.27
CA LEU A 247 9.99 -2.68 -2.39
C LEU A 247 8.49 -2.43 -2.09
N LEU A 248 8.07 -2.54 -0.81
CA LEU A 248 6.69 -2.29 -0.41
C LEU A 248 6.29 -0.84 -0.64
N GLU A 249 7.24 0.10 -0.53
CA GLU A 249 7.04 1.51 -0.86
C GLU A 249 6.63 1.72 -2.32
N LEU A 250 7.25 1.00 -3.25
CA LEU A 250 6.91 1.07 -4.67
C LEU A 250 5.52 0.48 -4.93
N ASP A 251 5.22 -0.67 -4.34
CA ASP A 251 3.91 -1.31 -4.43
C ASP A 251 2.81 -0.41 -3.87
N ALA A 252 3.08 0.28 -2.75
CA ALA A 252 2.13 1.21 -2.15
C ALA A 252 1.87 2.43 -3.05
N ILE A 253 2.92 3.04 -3.62
CA ILE A 253 2.77 4.14 -4.59
C ILE A 253 1.95 3.68 -5.80
N LEU A 254 2.24 2.50 -6.33
CA LEU A 254 1.51 1.92 -7.46
C LEU A 254 0.04 1.66 -7.10
N ALA A 255 -0.24 1.08 -5.93
CA ALA A 255 -1.62 0.86 -5.46
C ALA A 255 -2.40 2.17 -5.35
N VAL A 256 -1.77 3.22 -4.80
CA VAL A 256 -2.36 4.56 -4.67
C VAL A 256 -2.66 5.19 -6.03
N THR A 257 -1.72 5.09 -6.98
CA THR A 257 -1.89 5.66 -8.33
C THR A 257 -2.89 4.87 -9.17
N LEU A 258 -2.84 3.54 -9.13
CA LEU A 258 -3.85 2.67 -9.75
C LEU A 258 -5.25 2.92 -9.20
N GLY A 259 -5.34 3.28 -7.91
CA GLY A 259 -6.57 3.70 -7.24
C GLY A 259 -7.11 5.05 -7.68
N GLY A 260 -6.38 5.79 -8.55
CA GLY A 260 -6.80 7.07 -9.10
C GLY A 260 -6.46 8.28 -8.23
N THR A 261 -5.58 8.14 -7.25
CA THR A 261 -5.02 9.25 -6.48
C THR A 261 -3.90 9.92 -7.30
N ALA A 262 -3.96 11.24 -7.43
CA ALA A 262 -2.98 11.99 -8.20
C ALA A 262 -1.69 12.20 -7.38
N LEU A 263 -0.53 11.88 -7.95
CA LEU A 263 0.79 12.13 -7.32
C LEU A 263 1.06 13.65 -7.11
N THR A 264 0.39 14.50 -7.85
CA THR A 264 0.47 15.96 -7.69
C THR A 264 -0.24 16.49 -6.45
N GLY A 265 -0.99 15.65 -5.74
CA GLY A 265 -1.76 15.99 -4.55
C GLY A 265 -3.17 16.51 -4.83
N GLY A 266 -3.91 16.79 -3.79
CA GLY A 266 -5.25 17.38 -3.80
C GLY A 266 -6.39 16.38 -3.98
N LYS A 267 -6.36 15.54 -5.00
CA LYS A 267 -7.39 14.53 -5.27
C LYS A 267 -6.92 13.17 -4.80
N PHE A 268 -7.70 12.52 -3.96
CA PHE A 268 -7.42 11.16 -3.49
C PHE A 268 -8.69 10.34 -3.33
N SER A 269 -8.53 9.02 -3.40
CA SER A 269 -9.60 8.04 -3.21
C SER A 269 -9.10 6.87 -2.36
N LEU A 270 -9.49 6.80 -1.10
CA LEU A 270 -9.11 5.71 -0.20
C LEU A 270 -9.65 4.35 -0.70
N THR A 271 -10.92 4.33 -1.14
CA THR A 271 -11.53 3.11 -1.74
C THR A 271 -10.80 2.66 -3.00
N GLY A 272 -10.39 3.62 -3.83
CA GLY A 272 -9.56 3.33 -5.01
C GLY A 272 -8.21 2.73 -4.63
N THR A 273 -7.56 3.27 -3.60
CA THR A 273 -6.27 2.73 -3.09
C THR A 273 -6.40 1.28 -2.63
N VAL A 274 -7.48 0.94 -1.91
CA VAL A 274 -7.72 -0.45 -1.49
C VAL A 274 -7.87 -1.39 -2.70
N ILE A 275 -8.63 -0.96 -3.71
CA ILE A 275 -8.75 -1.72 -4.96
C ILE A 275 -7.39 -1.84 -5.66
N GLY A 276 -6.58 -0.77 -5.68
CA GLY A 276 -5.21 -0.79 -6.19
C GLY A 276 -4.32 -1.80 -5.46
N ALA A 277 -4.38 -1.86 -4.14
CA ALA A 277 -3.64 -2.85 -3.35
C ALA A 277 -4.09 -4.29 -3.67
N LEU A 278 -5.39 -4.51 -3.85
CA LEU A 278 -5.93 -5.81 -4.29
C LEU A 278 -5.46 -6.17 -5.70
N ILE A 279 -5.40 -5.21 -6.63
CA ILE A 279 -4.86 -5.43 -7.98
C ILE A 279 -3.41 -5.90 -7.90
N ILE A 280 -2.54 -5.18 -7.17
CA ILE A 280 -1.12 -5.52 -7.03
C ILE A 280 -0.96 -6.91 -6.42
N GLN A 281 -1.73 -7.22 -5.37
CA GLN A 281 -1.63 -8.52 -4.70
C GLN A 281 -2.18 -9.67 -5.57
N THR A 282 -3.32 -9.47 -6.25
CA THR A 282 -3.86 -10.45 -7.20
C THR A 282 -2.87 -10.74 -8.32
N LEU A 283 -2.23 -9.70 -8.84
CA LEU A 283 -1.20 -9.80 -9.84
C LEU A 283 -0.01 -10.62 -9.35
N THR A 284 0.51 -10.28 -8.17
CA THR A 284 1.61 -11.02 -7.53
C THR A 284 1.25 -12.50 -7.34
N SER A 285 0.04 -12.78 -6.86
CA SER A 285 -0.49 -14.14 -6.70
C SER A 285 -0.57 -14.88 -8.05
N THR A 286 -1.01 -14.19 -9.12
CA THR A 286 -1.07 -14.75 -10.47
C THR A 286 0.31 -15.17 -10.97
N ILE A 287 1.31 -14.30 -10.83
CA ILE A 287 2.68 -14.59 -11.29
C ILE A 287 3.25 -15.81 -10.56
N TYR A 288 3.03 -15.91 -9.24
CA TYR A 288 3.46 -17.08 -8.47
C TYR A 288 2.73 -18.36 -8.90
N SER A 289 1.43 -18.28 -9.19
CA SER A 289 0.65 -19.44 -9.63
C SER A 289 1.07 -19.98 -11.00
N LEU A 290 1.73 -19.14 -11.82
CA LEU A 290 2.33 -19.52 -13.10
C LEU A 290 3.69 -20.22 -12.96
N GLY A 291 4.21 -20.36 -11.74
CA GLY A 291 5.52 -20.98 -11.49
C GLY A 291 6.70 -20.12 -11.96
N VAL A 292 6.50 -18.82 -12.12
CA VAL A 292 7.57 -17.89 -12.51
C VAL A 292 8.59 -17.76 -11.36
N PRO A 293 9.90 -17.93 -11.62
CA PRO A 293 10.92 -17.76 -10.59
C PRO A 293 10.88 -16.37 -9.94
N PRO A 294 11.18 -16.25 -8.63
CA PRO A 294 11.12 -14.98 -7.90
C PRO A 294 11.94 -13.86 -8.54
N GLU A 295 13.08 -14.17 -9.15
CA GLU A 295 13.98 -13.22 -9.80
C GLU A 295 13.32 -12.56 -11.03
N VAL A 296 12.51 -13.32 -11.74
CA VAL A 296 11.81 -12.85 -12.95
C VAL A 296 10.49 -12.16 -12.58
N ASN A 297 9.94 -12.45 -11.39
CA ASN A 297 8.67 -11.90 -10.90
C ASN A 297 8.68 -10.36 -10.92
N LEU A 298 9.79 -9.72 -10.51
CA LEU A 298 9.89 -8.25 -10.50
C LEU A 298 9.77 -7.65 -11.90
N VAL A 299 10.37 -8.28 -12.90
CA VAL A 299 10.30 -7.82 -14.30
C VAL A 299 8.89 -8.00 -14.86
N PHE A 300 8.27 -9.15 -14.64
CA PHE A 300 6.88 -9.41 -15.04
C PHE A 300 5.91 -8.44 -14.37
N LYS A 301 6.07 -8.24 -13.06
CA LYS A 301 5.26 -7.30 -12.28
C LYS A 301 5.39 -5.88 -12.84
N ALA A 302 6.63 -5.41 -13.09
CA ALA A 302 6.87 -4.09 -13.65
C ALA A 302 6.24 -3.94 -15.05
N ALA A 303 6.43 -4.91 -15.94
CA ALA A 303 5.85 -4.88 -17.29
C ALA A 303 4.31 -4.85 -17.25
N LEU A 304 3.71 -5.67 -16.39
CA LEU A 304 2.26 -5.75 -16.31
C LEU A 304 1.66 -4.48 -15.69
N ILE A 305 2.29 -3.92 -14.64
CA ILE A 305 1.90 -2.65 -14.05
C ILE A 305 1.99 -1.53 -15.11
N PHE A 306 3.07 -1.49 -15.88
CA PHE A 306 3.25 -0.52 -16.96
C PHE A 306 2.09 -0.59 -17.98
N VAL A 307 1.72 -1.80 -18.42
CA VAL A 307 0.59 -2.01 -19.33
C VAL A 307 -0.72 -1.53 -18.70
N VAL A 308 -0.99 -1.89 -17.45
CA VAL A 308 -2.21 -1.48 -16.75
C VAL A 308 -2.27 0.04 -16.60
N MET A 309 -1.16 0.69 -16.23
CA MET A 309 -1.10 2.16 -16.11
C MET A 309 -1.29 2.85 -17.47
N LEU A 310 -0.70 2.33 -18.56
CA LEU A 310 -0.94 2.85 -19.89
C LEU A 310 -2.43 2.77 -20.27
N LEU A 311 -3.07 1.64 -20.03
CA LEU A 311 -4.49 1.45 -20.33
C LEU A 311 -5.38 2.37 -19.48
N GLN A 312 -4.96 2.74 -18.29
CA GLN A 312 -5.69 3.67 -17.43
C GLN A 312 -5.43 5.15 -17.80
N SER A 313 -4.33 5.47 -18.49
CA SER A 313 -3.98 6.85 -18.87
C SER A 313 -5.01 7.44 -19.84
N PRO A 314 -5.60 8.60 -19.53
CA PRO A 314 -6.52 9.30 -20.43
C PRO A 314 -5.86 9.70 -21.74
N ASP A 315 -4.59 10.15 -21.68
CA ASP A 315 -3.83 10.64 -22.83
C ASP A 315 -3.50 9.51 -23.80
N PHE A 316 -3.08 8.36 -23.26
CA PHE A 316 -2.84 7.16 -24.08
C PHE A 316 -4.11 6.68 -24.79
N ARG A 317 -5.24 6.65 -24.07
CA ARG A 317 -6.54 6.29 -24.67
C ARG A 317 -6.99 7.29 -25.74
N ALA A 318 -6.71 8.59 -25.55
CA ALA A 318 -7.00 9.61 -26.57
C ALA A 318 -6.12 9.41 -27.80
N SER A 319 -4.84 9.08 -27.61
CA SER A 319 -3.89 8.80 -28.71
C SER A 319 -4.29 7.55 -29.50
N LEU A 320 -4.66 6.47 -28.82
CA LEU A 320 -5.18 5.25 -29.50
C LEU A 320 -6.42 5.52 -30.33
N LYS A 321 -7.35 6.34 -29.84
CA LYS A 321 -8.54 6.74 -30.60
C LYS A 321 -8.19 7.56 -31.82
N ARG A 322 -7.19 8.44 -31.76
CA ARG A 322 -6.73 9.23 -32.92
C ARG A 322 -6.11 8.35 -34.00
N ILE A 323 -5.35 7.31 -33.59
CA ILE A 323 -4.75 6.36 -34.53
C ILE A 323 -5.84 5.50 -35.21
N ALA A 324 -6.83 5.05 -34.44
CA ALA A 324 -7.92 4.21 -34.94
C ALA A 324 -8.92 4.95 -35.88
N ILE A 325 -8.93 6.29 -35.86
CA ILE A 325 -9.85 7.14 -36.63
C ILE A 325 -9.16 7.75 -37.86
N ARG A 326 -7.84 7.55 -38.08
CA ARG A 326 -7.23 7.99 -39.34
C ARG A 326 -7.83 7.20 -40.50
N PRO A 327 -8.55 7.85 -41.47
CA PRO A 327 -8.94 7.17 -42.68
C PRO A 327 -7.69 6.79 -43.49
N PRO A 328 -7.72 5.70 -44.25
CA PRO A 328 -6.62 5.37 -45.15
C PRO A 328 -6.38 6.56 -46.08
N GLU A 329 -5.12 7.03 -46.13
CA GLU A 329 -4.73 8.01 -47.17
C GLU A 329 -5.05 7.42 -48.49
N THR A 330 -6.06 7.98 -49.18
CA THR A 330 -6.32 7.69 -50.56
C THR A 330 -5.12 8.14 -51.36
N SER A 331 -4.30 7.15 -51.77
CA SER A 331 -3.27 7.33 -52.78
C SER A 331 -3.97 7.58 -54.12
N GLY A 332 -4.28 8.81 -54.39
CA GLY A 332 -4.88 9.25 -55.65
C GLY A 332 -4.45 10.65 -55.95
N ASP A 333 -3.77 10.75 -57.09
CA ASP A 333 -3.41 11.92 -57.86
C ASP A 333 -2.06 12.59 -57.51
N ARG A 334 -1.05 12.05 -58.22
CA ARG A 334 0.02 12.90 -58.75
C ARG A 334 -0.31 13.18 -60.21
N PRO A 335 -0.32 14.48 -60.63
CA PRO A 335 -0.39 14.81 -62.05
C PRO A 335 0.91 14.47 -62.78
#